data_27ad88d05f2d3c39e09bf457b2c81eee
#
_entry.id   27ad88d05f2d3c39e09bf457b2c81eee
#
_cell.length_a   1.000
_cell.length_b   1.000
_cell.length_c   1.000
_cell.angle_alpha   90.00
_cell.angle_beta   90.00
_cell.angle_gamma   90.00
#
_symmetry.space_group_name_H-M   'P 1'
#
loop_
_entity.id
_entity.type
_entity.pdbx_description
1 polymer ?
#
loop_
_entity_poly.entity_id
_entity_poly.type
_entity_poly.pdbx_seq_one_letter_code
_entity_poly.pdbx_strand_id
1 'polypeptide(L)'
;MNFKDEKTGRIRSHNYNLDYIFQEGITWTALSSGNFGARYSKQGKLADSKGSMLYLHNTKNTNYALAFLNSAVSSHILKVTSQTLDFKPGRISELPMKIEDNFFEMITSLSRDAVTISKNDWDSFEVSWDFERHSLLNGPTMQSS
;
A
#
# COMPACT_ATOMS: atom_id res chain seq x y z
N MET A 1 -9.35 20.61 7.99
CA MET A 1 -10.60 21.38 7.87
C MET A 1 -11.71 20.52 8.47
N ASN A 2 -12.32 20.94 9.57
CA ASN A 2 -13.38 20.17 10.23
C ASN A 2 -14.72 20.67 9.72
N PHE A 3 -15.58 19.78 9.27
CA PHE A 3 -16.91 20.14 8.82
C PHE A 3 -17.81 20.37 10.04
N LYS A 4 -18.21 21.60 10.25
CA LYS A 4 -19.06 22.03 11.37
C LYS A 4 -20.50 22.18 10.88
N ASP A 5 -21.43 21.53 11.57
CA ASP A 5 -22.85 21.74 11.30
C ASP A 5 -23.25 23.15 11.74
N GLU A 6 -23.77 23.95 10.84
CA GLU A 6 -24.11 25.36 11.08
C GLU A 6 -25.24 25.55 12.11
N LYS A 7 -26.15 24.56 12.25
CA LYS A 7 -27.29 24.66 13.17
C LYS A 7 -26.96 24.17 14.58
N THR A 8 -26.15 23.12 14.70
CA THR A 8 -25.88 22.47 15.99
C THR A 8 -24.48 22.74 16.53
N GLY A 9 -23.61 23.34 15.72
CA GLY A 9 -22.20 23.54 16.04
C GLY A 9 -21.38 22.25 16.15
N ARG A 10 -22.00 21.08 15.92
CA ARG A 10 -21.37 19.76 16.04
C ARG A 10 -20.41 19.53 14.90
N ILE A 11 -19.20 19.06 15.20
CA ILE A 11 -18.25 18.61 14.21
C ILE A 11 -18.72 17.26 13.66
N ARG A 12 -19.08 17.20 12.35
CA ARG A 12 -19.57 16.00 11.68
C ARG A 12 -18.48 15.14 11.09
N SER A 13 -17.32 15.73 10.78
CA SER A 13 -16.15 15.00 10.28
C SER A 13 -14.89 15.48 10.97
N HIS A 14 -14.06 14.53 11.36
CA HIS A 14 -12.76 14.79 11.97
C HIS A 14 -11.68 14.27 11.02
N ASN A 15 -10.73 15.12 10.66
CA ASN A 15 -9.48 14.70 10.05
C ASN A 15 -8.50 14.45 11.20
N TYR A 16 -8.20 13.17 11.44
CA TYR A 16 -7.19 12.76 12.41
C TYR A 16 -5.83 12.67 11.72
N ASN A 17 -4.75 12.78 12.51
CA ASN A 17 -3.38 12.55 12.05
C ASN A 17 -2.98 13.44 10.86
N LEU A 18 -3.24 14.74 10.95
CA LEU A 18 -2.99 15.71 9.88
C LEU A 18 -1.54 15.71 9.38
N ASP A 19 -0.59 15.38 10.26
CA ASP A 19 0.84 15.33 9.93
C ASP A 19 1.21 14.18 8.98
N TYR A 20 0.34 13.19 8.84
CA TYR A 20 0.53 12.03 7.96
C TYR A 20 -0.30 12.10 6.67
N ILE A 21 -1.20 13.08 6.57
CA ILE A 21 -2.03 13.25 5.38
C ILE A 21 -1.12 13.57 4.18
N PHE A 22 -1.37 12.87 3.08
CA PHE A 22 -0.61 13.00 1.83
C PHE A 22 0.84 12.49 1.86
N GLN A 23 1.31 11.91 2.96
CA GLN A 23 2.61 11.26 2.99
C GLN A 23 2.59 9.91 2.24
N GLU A 24 3.76 9.45 1.81
CA GLU A 24 3.92 8.10 1.29
C GLU A 24 3.75 7.06 2.40
N GLY A 25 3.31 5.88 2.06
CA GLY A 25 3.12 4.81 3.03
C GLY A 25 2.75 3.48 2.39
N ILE A 26 2.22 2.59 3.20
CA ILE A 26 1.76 1.27 2.79
C ILE A 26 0.25 1.21 3.01
N THR A 27 -0.49 0.75 2.02
CA THR A 27 -1.94 0.58 2.08
C THR A 27 -2.35 -0.87 1.83
N TRP A 28 -3.51 -1.25 2.31
CA TRP A 28 -4.11 -2.57 2.04
C TRP A 28 -5.62 -2.48 2.01
N THR A 29 -6.25 -3.50 1.48
CA THR A 29 -7.71 -3.64 1.52
C THR A 29 -8.11 -4.22 2.87
N ALA A 30 -8.87 -3.47 3.66
CA ALA A 30 -9.26 -3.88 5.01
C ALA A 30 -10.11 -5.14 5.01
N LEU A 31 -11.01 -5.32 4.03
CA LEU A 31 -11.88 -6.48 3.90
C LEU A 31 -11.54 -7.28 2.65
N SER A 32 -11.10 -8.53 2.82
CA SER A 32 -10.76 -9.42 1.72
C SER A 32 -11.08 -10.86 2.05
N SER A 33 -11.70 -11.59 1.12
CA SER A 33 -11.88 -13.05 1.19
C SER A 33 -10.62 -13.82 0.82
N GLY A 34 -9.60 -13.14 0.31
CA GLY A 34 -8.32 -13.72 -0.10
C GLY A 34 -7.21 -13.52 0.93
N ASN A 35 -5.99 -13.75 0.50
CA ASN A 35 -4.82 -13.47 1.32
C ASN A 35 -4.64 -11.95 1.53
N PHE A 36 -3.99 -11.59 2.64
CA PHE A 36 -3.54 -10.24 2.86
C PHE A 36 -2.55 -9.83 1.77
N GLY A 37 -2.69 -8.60 1.29
CA GLY A 37 -1.78 -8.00 0.32
C GLY A 37 -1.61 -6.51 0.59
N ALA A 38 -0.39 -6.09 0.83
CA ALA A 38 0.00 -4.71 1.03
C ALA A 38 0.54 -4.09 -0.26
N ARG A 39 0.29 -2.80 -0.46
CA ARG A 39 0.70 -2.03 -1.64
C ARG A 39 1.39 -0.74 -1.24
N TYR A 40 2.38 -0.33 -1.99
CA TYR A 40 3.00 0.97 -1.84
C TYR A 40 2.02 2.07 -2.25
N SER A 41 1.91 3.10 -1.44
CA SER A 41 1.11 4.29 -1.72
C SER A 41 2.03 5.50 -1.83
N LYS A 42 2.07 6.11 -3.02
CA LYS A 42 2.83 7.34 -3.25
C LYS A 42 2.27 8.50 -2.44
N GLN A 43 3.12 9.50 -2.22
CA GLN A 43 2.73 10.80 -1.67
C GLN A 43 1.56 11.42 -2.47
N GLY A 44 0.72 12.21 -1.79
CA GLY A 44 -0.40 12.93 -2.42
C GLY A 44 -1.73 12.18 -2.38
N LYS A 45 -1.80 11.00 -1.76
CA LYS A 45 -3.04 10.23 -1.59
C LYS A 45 -3.64 10.43 -0.20
N LEU A 46 -4.96 10.41 -0.12
CA LEU A 46 -5.72 10.46 1.12
C LEU A 46 -6.25 9.07 1.44
N ALA A 47 -6.02 8.63 2.67
CA ALA A 47 -6.61 7.40 3.19
C ALA A 47 -8.05 7.62 3.64
N ASP A 48 -8.88 6.60 3.49
CA ASP A 48 -10.21 6.54 4.05
C ASP A 48 -10.36 5.38 5.05
N SER A 49 -11.55 5.21 5.60
CA SER A 49 -11.83 4.16 6.59
C SER A 49 -11.72 2.73 6.04
N LYS A 50 -11.73 2.53 4.73
CA LYS A 50 -11.60 1.22 4.05
C LYS A 50 -10.25 1.01 3.40
N GLY A 51 -9.55 2.09 3.09
CA GLY A 51 -8.18 2.10 2.59
C GLY A 51 -7.20 2.47 3.70
N SER A 52 -7.01 1.58 4.67
CA SER A 52 -6.08 1.82 5.78
C SER A 52 -4.66 2.09 5.30
N MET A 53 -3.96 2.97 6.02
CA MET A 53 -2.57 3.34 5.73
C MET A 53 -1.67 3.07 6.93
N LEU A 54 -0.48 2.59 6.65
CA LEU A 54 0.64 2.49 7.58
C LEU A 54 1.71 3.49 7.16
N TYR A 55 2.08 4.36 8.09
CA TYR A 55 3.16 5.31 7.94
C TYR A 55 4.33 4.91 8.83
N LEU A 56 5.53 4.96 8.31
CA LEU A 56 6.74 4.64 9.06
C LEU A 56 7.45 5.92 9.46
N HIS A 57 7.90 6.02 10.71
CA HIS A 57 8.69 7.17 11.18
C HIS A 57 9.96 7.39 10.35
N ASN A 58 10.60 6.29 9.93
CA ASN A 58 11.72 6.33 9.01
C ASN A 58 11.25 5.79 7.64
N THR A 59 11.05 6.69 6.68
CA THR A 59 10.57 6.36 5.34
C THR A 59 11.52 5.43 4.57
N LYS A 60 12.81 5.39 4.92
CA LYS A 60 13.76 4.43 4.33
C LYS A 60 13.35 2.98 4.54
N ASN A 61 12.61 2.71 5.61
CA ASN A 61 12.15 1.36 5.96
C ASN A 61 10.85 0.95 5.22
N THR A 62 10.23 1.85 4.46
CA THR A 62 8.93 1.58 3.81
C THR A 62 8.97 0.36 2.89
N ASN A 63 9.99 0.24 2.05
CA ASN A 63 10.12 -0.91 1.15
C ASN A 63 10.46 -2.21 1.90
N TYR A 64 11.26 -2.14 2.96
CA TYR A 64 11.53 -3.30 3.82
C TYR A 64 10.24 -3.78 4.51
N ALA A 65 9.48 -2.87 5.09
CA ALA A 65 8.20 -3.17 5.72
C ALA A 65 7.18 -3.72 4.72
N LEU A 66 7.14 -3.18 3.49
CA LEU A 66 6.28 -3.67 2.41
C LEU A 66 6.62 -5.12 2.05
N ALA A 67 7.91 -5.46 1.93
CA ALA A 67 8.36 -6.83 1.69
C ALA A 67 7.96 -7.76 2.84
N PHE A 68 8.19 -7.33 4.09
CA PHE A 68 7.79 -8.10 5.27
C PHE A 68 6.28 -8.36 5.30
N LEU A 69 5.46 -7.33 5.08
CA LEU A 69 4.01 -7.45 5.09
C LEU A 69 3.47 -8.41 4.01
N ASN A 70 4.13 -8.50 2.85
CA ASN A 70 3.77 -9.43 1.78
C ASN A 70 4.46 -10.80 1.91
N SER A 71 5.24 -11.04 2.96
CA SER A 71 5.93 -12.31 3.16
C SER A 71 4.98 -13.44 3.58
N ALA A 72 5.41 -14.68 3.36
CA ALA A 72 4.69 -15.87 3.84
C ALA A 72 4.56 -15.88 5.38
N VAL A 73 5.55 -15.32 6.09
CA VAL A 73 5.55 -15.24 7.56
C VAL A 73 4.41 -14.33 8.04
N SER A 74 4.32 -13.11 7.51
CA SER A 74 3.23 -12.18 7.84
C SER A 74 1.87 -12.77 7.50
N SER A 75 1.73 -13.38 6.33
CA SER A 75 0.49 -14.04 5.91
C SER A 75 0.10 -15.17 6.86
N HIS A 76 1.06 -15.97 7.34
CA HIS A 76 0.80 -17.04 8.29
C HIS A 76 0.35 -16.49 9.65
N ILE A 77 1.05 -15.50 10.20
CA ILE A 77 0.69 -14.87 11.47
C ILE A 77 -0.72 -14.26 11.39
N LEU A 78 -1.02 -13.54 10.31
CA LEU A 78 -2.34 -12.93 10.12
C LEU A 78 -3.46 -13.96 10.01
N LYS A 79 -3.23 -15.10 9.36
CA LYS A 79 -4.21 -16.21 9.32
C LYS A 79 -4.53 -16.77 10.70
N VAL A 80 -3.55 -16.82 11.59
CA VAL A 80 -3.73 -17.33 12.95
C VAL A 80 -4.39 -16.28 13.85
N THR A 81 -4.00 -15.02 13.72
CA THR A 81 -4.44 -13.95 14.62
C THR A 81 -5.72 -13.24 14.18
N SER A 82 -6.02 -13.25 12.87
CA SER A 82 -7.22 -12.64 12.30
C SER A 82 -8.24 -13.73 11.96
N GLN A 83 -9.14 -14.00 12.88
CA GLN A 83 -10.25 -14.96 12.67
C GLN A 83 -11.34 -14.44 11.73
N THR A 84 -11.22 -13.20 11.28
CA THR A 84 -12.18 -12.53 10.39
C THR A 84 -11.48 -12.10 9.11
N LEU A 85 -12.27 -11.88 8.05
CA LEU A 85 -11.79 -11.36 6.75
C LEU A 85 -11.38 -9.87 6.81
N ASP A 86 -11.30 -9.30 8.01
CA ASP A 86 -11.04 -7.88 8.24
C ASP A 86 -9.62 -7.66 8.81
N PHE A 87 -8.75 -7.12 7.98
CA PHE A 87 -7.37 -6.78 8.31
C PHE A 87 -7.28 -5.40 8.96
N LYS A 88 -7.60 -5.32 10.26
CA LYS A 88 -7.61 -4.06 11.02
C LYS A 88 -6.18 -3.50 11.22
N PRO A 89 -6.01 -2.17 11.19
CA PRO A 89 -4.72 -1.52 11.42
C PRO A 89 -3.99 -1.99 12.69
N GLY A 90 -4.73 -2.18 13.80
CA GLY A 90 -4.17 -2.67 15.06
C GLY A 90 -3.49 -4.03 14.92
N ARG A 91 -4.08 -4.96 14.15
CA ARG A 91 -3.46 -6.28 13.92
C ARG A 91 -2.21 -6.20 13.06
N ILE A 92 -2.20 -5.30 12.09
CA ILE A 92 -1.02 -5.08 11.24
C ILE A 92 0.13 -4.47 12.04
N SER A 93 -0.16 -3.55 12.97
CA SER A 93 0.85 -2.92 13.81
C SER A 93 1.45 -3.85 14.88
N GLU A 94 0.76 -4.94 15.22
CA GLU A 94 1.23 -5.97 16.16
C GLU A 94 2.19 -6.98 15.51
N LEU A 95 2.35 -6.97 14.18
CA LEU A 95 3.25 -7.91 13.52
C LEU A 95 4.71 -7.68 13.93
N PRO A 96 5.43 -8.76 14.31
CA PRO A 96 6.79 -8.68 14.83
C PRO A 96 7.81 -8.47 13.68
N MET A 97 7.92 -7.25 13.19
CA MET A 97 8.91 -6.91 12.17
C MET A 97 10.28 -6.68 12.82
N LYS A 98 11.28 -7.43 12.39
CA LYS A 98 12.69 -7.22 12.73
C LYS A 98 13.45 -6.78 11.48
N ILE A 99 14.22 -5.71 11.59
CA ILE A 99 15.11 -5.26 10.53
C ILE A 99 16.47 -5.91 10.75
N GLU A 100 16.95 -6.61 9.72
CA GLU A 100 18.27 -7.24 9.69
C GLU A 100 19.18 -6.46 8.74
N ASP A 101 20.19 -5.81 9.28
CA ASP A 101 21.07 -4.91 8.52
C ASP A 101 21.76 -5.61 7.36
N ASN A 102 22.17 -6.86 7.55
CA ASN A 102 22.86 -7.65 6.51
C ASN A 102 22.01 -7.90 5.25
N PHE A 103 20.69 -7.89 5.37
CA PHE A 103 19.75 -8.15 4.29
C PHE A 103 18.96 -6.91 3.88
N PHE A 104 19.15 -5.79 4.57
CA PHE A 104 18.32 -4.60 4.41
C PHE A 104 18.33 -4.09 2.96
N GLU A 105 19.50 -3.88 2.38
CA GLU A 105 19.62 -3.36 1.01
C GLU A 105 19.04 -4.34 -0.02
N MET A 106 19.32 -5.64 0.13
CA MET A 106 18.80 -6.65 -0.77
C MET A 106 17.27 -6.70 -0.73
N ILE A 107 16.67 -6.77 0.45
CA ILE A 107 15.21 -6.82 0.62
C ILE A 107 14.56 -5.55 0.09
N THR A 108 15.16 -4.39 0.39
CA THR A 108 14.65 -3.09 -0.06
C THR A 108 14.70 -2.97 -1.58
N SER A 109 15.77 -3.43 -2.23
CA SER A 109 15.90 -3.45 -3.68
C SER A 109 14.84 -4.35 -4.33
N LEU A 110 14.73 -5.60 -3.88
CA LEU A 110 13.73 -6.55 -4.39
C LEU A 110 12.29 -6.02 -4.23
N SER A 111 12.00 -5.38 -3.10
CA SER A 111 10.68 -4.76 -2.88
C SER A 111 10.41 -3.63 -3.86
N ARG A 112 11.40 -2.79 -4.13
CA ARG A 112 11.33 -1.69 -5.08
C ARG A 112 11.09 -2.17 -6.51
N ASP A 113 11.82 -3.24 -6.90
CA ASP A 113 11.65 -3.88 -8.20
C ASP A 113 10.25 -4.47 -8.36
N ALA A 114 9.74 -5.16 -7.32
CA ALA A 114 8.38 -5.69 -7.31
C ALA A 114 7.31 -4.59 -7.43
N VAL A 115 7.50 -3.45 -6.75
CA VAL A 115 6.61 -2.28 -6.87
C VAL A 115 6.62 -1.75 -8.31
N THR A 116 7.80 -1.65 -8.91
CA THR A 116 7.97 -1.17 -10.28
C THR A 116 7.28 -2.09 -11.28
N ILE A 117 7.49 -3.40 -11.15
CA ILE A 117 6.84 -4.41 -12.02
C ILE A 117 5.32 -4.33 -11.88
N SER A 118 4.80 -4.32 -10.65
CA SER A 118 3.36 -4.24 -10.39
C SER A 118 2.74 -2.94 -10.91
N LYS A 119 3.48 -1.82 -10.82
CA LYS A 119 3.02 -0.55 -11.36
C LYS A 119 2.96 -0.59 -12.89
N ASN A 120 4.02 -1.07 -13.55
CA ASN A 120 4.08 -1.17 -15.00
C ASN A 120 2.98 -2.10 -15.55
N ASP A 121 2.72 -3.21 -14.85
CA ASP A 121 1.61 -4.10 -15.20
C ASP A 121 0.26 -3.38 -15.08
N TRP A 122 0.00 -2.71 -13.96
CA TRP A 122 -1.23 -1.93 -13.77
C TRP A 122 -1.39 -0.81 -14.80
N ASP A 123 -0.33 -0.07 -15.10
CA ASP A 123 -0.35 1.04 -16.04
C ASP A 123 -0.46 0.58 -17.51
N SER A 124 -0.32 -0.71 -17.76
CA SER A 124 -0.59 -1.29 -19.09
C SER A 124 -2.09 -1.47 -19.39
N PHE A 125 -2.97 -1.24 -18.42
CA PHE A 125 -4.42 -1.32 -18.59
C PHE A 125 -5.07 0.05 -18.59
N GLU A 126 -6.09 0.22 -19.43
CA GLU A 126 -6.85 1.48 -19.64
C GLU A 126 -7.54 2.01 -18.38
N VAL A 127 -7.68 1.20 -17.33
CA VAL A 127 -8.22 1.61 -16.03
C VAL A 127 -7.23 2.39 -15.17
N SER A 128 -5.94 2.41 -15.54
CA SER A 128 -4.93 3.21 -14.87
C SER A 128 -5.00 4.67 -15.31
N TRP A 129 -4.79 5.58 -14.36
CA TRP A 129 -4.67 7.02 -14.65
C TRP A 129 -3.35 7.37 -15.37
N ASP A 130 -2.34 6.50 -15.23
CA ASP A 130 -1.03 6.62 -15.86
C ASP A 130 -0.94 5.76 -17.15
N PHE A 131 -2.10 5.28 -17.68
CA PHE A 131 -2.12 4.48 -18.90
C PHE A 131 -1.65 5.30 -20.11
N GLU A 132 -0.67 4.77 -20.81
CA GLU A 132 -0.17 5.37 -22.06
C GLU A 132 -0.49 4.46 -23.26
N ARG A 133 -0.18 3.15 -23.11
CA ARG A 133 -0.35 2.18 -24.17
C ARG A 133 -0.36 0.75 -23.63
N HIS A 134 -1.18 -0.11 -24.23
CA HIS A 134 -1.23 -1.55 -23.91
C HIS A 134 0.09 -2.25 -24.25
N SER A 135 0.58 -3.11 -23.35
CA SER A 135 1.87 -3.80 -23.49
C SER A 135 1.97 -4.66 -24.76
N LEU A 136 0.86 -5.26 -25.24
CA LEU A 136 0.80 -6.04 -26.47
C LEU A 136 1.09 -5.21 -27.74
N LEU A 137 0.98 -3.89 -27.69
CA LEU A 137 1.28 -3.01 -28.81
C LEU A 137 2.77 -2.63 -28.88
N ASN A 138 3.59 -3.11 -27.96
CA ASN A 138 5.03 -2.91 -27.92
C ASN A 138 5.81 -3.99 -28.71
N GLY A 139 5.12 -4.80 -29.53
CA GLY A 139 5.78 -5.77 -30.40
C GLY A 139 6.76 -5.12 -31.37
N PRO A 140 7.79 -5.87 -31.88
CA PRO A 140 8.70 -5.34 -32.86
C PRO A 140 7.91 -4.86 -34.07
N THR A 141 8.14 -3.63 -34.46
CA THR A 141 7.64 -3.09 -35.73
C THR A 141 8.14 -4.03 -36.83
N MET A 142 7.23 -4.79 -37.46
CA MET A 142 7.55 -5.47 -38.70
C MET A 142 7.95 -4.38 -39.70
N GLN A 143 9.25 -4.26 -39.96
CA GLN A 143 9.72 -3.51 -41.10
C GLN A 143 9.16 -4.24 -42.35
N SER A 144 8.22 -3.60 -43.01
CA SER A 144 7.78 -4.03 -44.34
C SER A 144 8.98 -3.89 -45.29
N SER A 145 9.41 -5.03 -45.81
CA SER A 145 10.36 -5.13 -46.94
C SER A 145 9.69 -4.63 -48.21
#